data_f17394bc5952b674add675de98d58da4
#
_entry.id   f17394bc5952b674add675de98d58da4
#
_cell.length_a   1.000
_cell.length_b   1.000
_cell.length_c   1.000
_cell.angle_alpha   90.00
_cell.angle_beta   90.00
_cell.angle_gamma   90.00
#
_symmetry.space_group_name_H-M   'P 1'
#
loop_
_entity.id
_entity.type
_entity.pdbx_description
1 polymer ?
#
loop_
_entity_poly.entity_id
_entity_poly.type
_entity_poly.pdbx_seq_one_letter_code
_entity_poly.pdbx_strand_id
1 'polypeptide(L)'
;MRAVMSDAIDEVDPVAVEEIILQSYLFAGFPRALNAARAWRIASERPAPAADPEASVEDLAVWRARGEETCAIVYGDHYEKLRRNIRDLHPALDEWMIVDGYGKVLSRPGVDLRTRELCVVAACAVSGQQRQLHSHFHGALNAGVSAGELSAVLDALTDLISRDDLVRYRQLLQKVAVQ
;
A
#
# COMPACT_ATOMS: atom_id res chain seq x y z
N MET A 1 3.03 -4.23 -18.12
CA MET A 1 1.67 -4.09 -17.55
C MET A 1 0.72 -5.16 -18.08
N ARG A 2 0.50 -5.31 -19.42
CA ARG A 2 -0.43 -6.35 -19.93
C ARG A 2 -0.05 -7.77 -19.49
N ALA A 3 1.23 -8.18 -19.60
CA ALA A 3 1.68 -9.49 -19.16
C ALA A 3 1.38 -9.75 -17.67
N VAL A 4 1.74 -8.82 -16.80
CA VAL A 4 1.48 -8.92 -15.35
C VAL A 4 -0.02 -9.04 -15.05
N MET A 5 -0.88 -8.32 -15.79
CA MET A 5 -2.34 -8.44 -15.60
C MET A 5 -2.88 -9.77 -16.13
N SER A 6 -2.30 -10.33 -17.20
CA SER A 6 -2.68 -11.67 -17.67
C SER A 6 -2.30 -12.75 -16.67
N ASP A 7 -1.10 -12.69 -16.09
CA ASP A 7 -0.65 -13.65 -15.10
C ASP A 7 -1.53 -13.61 -13.83
N ALA A 8 -1.98 -12.42 -13.44
CA ALA A 8 -2.85 -12.25 -12.27
C ALA A 8 -4.26 -12.83 -12.44
N ILE A 9 -4.77 -13.02 -13.67
CA ILE A 9 -6.15 -13.50 -13.92
C ILE A 9 -6.36 -14.90 -13.36
N ASP A 10 -5.38 -15.76 -13.52
CA ASP A 10 -5.50 -17.18 -13.17
C ASP A 10 -5.00 -17.46 -11.74
N GLU A 11 -4.21 -16.55 -11.14
CA GLU A 11 -3.49 -16.80 -9.89
C GLU A 11 -4.02 -16.00 -8.71
N VAL A 12 -4.72 -14.88 -8.95
CA VAL A 12 -5.11 -13.94 -7.90
C VAL A 12 -6.61 -13.67 -7.94
N ASP A 13 -7.24 -13.58 -6.76
CA ASP A 13 -8.63 -13.14 -6.65
C ASP A 13 -8.82 -11.79 -7.36
N PRO A 14 -9.73 -11.70 -8.32
CA PRO A 14 -10.04 -10.45 -9.03
C PRO A 14 -10.37 -9.27 -8.11
N VAL A 15 -11.02 -9.51 -6.98
CA VAL A 15 -11.32 -8.47 -5.98
C VAL A 15 -10.03 -7.92 -5.39
N ALA A 16 -9.08 -8.78 -5.06
CA ALA A 16 -7.78 -8.36 -4.55
C ALA A 16 -7.00 -7.53 -5.58
N VAL A 17 -7.03 -7.91 -6.86
CA VAL A 17 -6.38 -7.12 -7.92
C VAL A 17 -7.00 -5.71 -8.02
N GLU A 18 -8.33 -5.62 -7.99
CA GLU A 18 -9.03 -4.33 -8.04
C GLU A 18 -8.72 -3.45 -6.83
N GLU A 19 -8.70 -4.02 -5.62
CA GLU A 19 -8.34 -3.30 -4.39
C GLU A 19 -6.88 -2.81 -4.39
N ILE A 20 -5.94 -3.59 -4.94
CA ILE A 20 -4.55 -3.17 -5.10
C ILE A 20 -4.43 -2.05 -6.13
N ILE A 21 -5.18 -2.10 -7.23
CA ILE A 21 -5.23 -1.01 -8.21
C ILE A 21 -5.78 0.27 -7.56
N LEU A 22 -6.86 0.17 -6.77
CA LEU A 22 -7.41 1.30 -6.03
C LEU A 22 -6.35 1.87 -5.06
N GLN A 23 -5.71 1.03 -4.26
CA GLN A 23 -4.66 1.44 -3.32
C GLN A 23 -3.50 2.15 -4.03
N SER A 24 -3.18 1.77 -5.26
CA SER A 24 -2.02 2.30 -5.99
C SER A 24 -2.09 3.81 -6.23
N TYR A 25 -3.29 4.43 -6.20
CA TYR A 25 -3.38 5.87 -6.41
C TYR A 25 -2.68 6.70 -5.32
N LEU A 26 -2.57 6.18 -4.09
CA LEU A 26 -1.87 6.84 -2.98
C LEU A 26 -0.36 7.00 -3.26
N PHE A 27 0.22 6.06 -3.98
CA PHE A 27 1.68 5.98 -4.18
C PHE A 27 2.11 6.34 -5.60
N ALA A 28 1.29 6.00 -6.59
CA ALA A 28 1.59 6.19 -8.00
C ALA A 28 0.84 7.37 -8.63
N GLY A 29 -0.15 7.91 -7.93
CA GLY A 29 -1.02 8.98 -8.41
C GLY A 29 -2.16 8.49 -9.31
N PHE A 30 -3.21 9.29 -9.38
CA PHE A 30 -4.46 8.97 -10.08
C PHE A 30 -4.26 8.54 -11.55
N PRO A 31 -3.40 9.22 -12.36
CA PRO A 31 -3.25 8.84 -13.77
C PRO A 31 -2.73 7.41 -13.97
N ARG A 32 -1.79 6.96 -13.13
CA ARG A 32 -1.24 5.60 -13.21
C ARG A 32 -2.25 4.57 -12.73
N ALA A 33 -2.99 4.84 -11.65
CA ALA A 33 -4.06 3.98 -11.16
C ALA A 33 -5.17 3.80 -12.22
N LEU A 34 -5.60 4.87 -12.90
CA LEU A 34 -6.56 4.79 -14.00
C LEU A 34 -6.06 3.94 -15.17
N ASN A 35 -4.77 4.05 -15.51
CA ASN A 35 -4.19 3.23 -16.57
C ASN A 35 -4.09 1.76 -16.17
N ALA A 36 -3.79 1.47 -14.91
CA ALA A 36 -3.80 0.11 -14.36
C ALA A 36 -5.23 -0.48 -14.39
N ALA A 37 -6.24 0.28 -13.97
CA ALA A 37 -7.64 -0.14 -14.02
C ALA A 37 -8.10 -0.44 -15.46
N ARG A 38 -7.75 0.41 -16.44
CA ARG A 38 -8.03 0.13 -17.85
C ARG A 38 -7.36 -1.15 -18.35
N ALA A 39 -6.09 -1.36 -18.00
CA ALA A 39 -5.36 -2.56 -18.38
C ALA A 39 -6.00 -3.82 -17.78
N TRP A 40 -6.46 -3.73 -16.53
CA TRP A 40 -7.18 -4.81 -15.86
C TRP A 40 -8.51 -5.12 -16.54
N ARG A 41 -9.34 -4.11 -16.86
CA ARG A 41 -10.62 -4.33 -17.56
C ARG A 41 -10.43 -4.99 -18.93
N ILE A 42 -9.39 -4.62 -19.64
CA ILE A 42 -9.05 -5.23 -20.95
C ILE A 42 -8.56 -6.67 -20.78
N ALA A 43 -7.71 -6.93 -19.80
CA ALA A 43 -7.13 -8.26 -19.61
C ALA A 43 -8.13 -9.26 -19.03
N SER A 44 -8.92 -8.83 -18.04
CA SER A 44 -9.86 -9.71 -17.33
C SER A 44 -11.23 -9.86 -18.03
N GLU A 45 -11.55 -8.97 -19.00
CA GLU A 45 -12.87 -8.87 -19.65
C GLU A 45 -14.05 -8.66 -18.66
N ARG A 46 -13.74 -8.36 -17.38
CA ARG A 46 -14.75 -8.15 -16.33
C ARG A 46 -15.31 -6.72 -16.41
N PRO A 47 -16.63 -6.54 -16.27
CA PRO A 47 -17.20 -5.21 -16.15
C PRO A 47 -16.76 -4.54 -14.84
N ALA A 48 -16.79 -3.22 -14.82
CA ALA A 48 -16.65 -2.49 -13.56
C ALA A 48 -17.84 -2.78 -12.63
N PRO A 49 -17.66 -2.76 -11.29
CA PRO A 49 -18.79 -2.84 -10.38
C PRO A 49 -19.78 -1.70 -10.64
N ALA A 50 -21.08 -2.00 -10.53
CA ALA A 50 -22.14 -0.99 -10.75
C ALA A 50 -22.13 0.11 -9.68
N ALA A 51 -21.70 -0.23 -8.46
CA ALA A 51 -21.53 0.68 -7.33
C ALA A 51 -20.45 0.13 -6.40
N ASP A 52 -19.86 1.02 -5.60
CA ASP A 52 -18.93 0.68 -4.54
C ASP A 52 -19.44 1.31 -3.24
N PRO A 53 -19.97 0.51 -2.28
CA PRO A 53 -20.48 1.04 -1.02
C PRO A 53 -19.40 1.75 -0.18
N GLU A 54 -18.14 1.34 -0.32
CA GLU A 54 -17.02 1.95 0.40
C GLU A 54 -16.57 3.31 -0.19
N ALA A 55 -17.10 3.70 -1.35
CA ALA A 55 -16.81 4.98 -1.97
C ALA A 55 -17.77 6.10 -1.51
N SER A 56 -18.75 5.82 -0.66
CA SER A 56 -19.70 6.83 -0.16
C SER A 56 -18.99 7.88 0.68
N VAL A 57 -19.22 9.16 0.35
CA VAL A 57 -18.61 10.32 1.02
C VAL A 57 -19.31 10.62 2.38
N GLU A 58 -20.39 9.93 2.69
CA GLU A 58 -21.22 10.20 3.87
C GLU A 58 -20.57 9.76 5.20
N ASP A 59 -19.44 9.04 5.14
CA ASP A 59 -18.83 8.37 6.28
C ASP A 59 -17.42 8.86 6.66
N LEU A 60 -17.15 10.15 6.60
CA LEU A 60 -15.86 10.72 7.06
C LEU A 60 -15.50 10.32 8.49
N ALA A 61 -16.48 10.23 9.39
CA ALA A 61 -16.25 9.79 10.76
C ALA A 61 -15.84 8.32 10.85
N VAL A 62 -16.44 7.46 10.01
CA VAL A 62 -16.10 6.05 9.89
C VAL A 62 -14.69 5.88 9.32
N TRP A 63 -14.36 6.61 8.24
CA TRP A 63 -13.00 6.58 7.67
C TRP A 63 -11.95 7.04 8.68
N ARG A 64 -12.26 8.11 9.45
CA ARG A 64 -11.35 8.59 10.51
C ARG A 64 -11.10 7.50 11.56
N ALA A 65 -12.16 6.89 12.10
CA ALA A 65 -12.04 5.86 13.12
C ALA A 65 -11.25 4.64 12.62
N ARG A 66 -11.59 4.12 11.43
CA ARG A 66 -10.86 3.01 10.79
C ARG A 66 -9.41 3.38 10.48
N GLY A 67 -9.19 4.62 10.05
CA GLY A 67 -7.86 5.14 9.73
C GLY A 67 -6.96 5.25 10.94
N GLU A 68 -7.47 5.73 12.07
CA GLU A 68 -6.75 5.78 13.34
C GLU A 68 -6.37 4.38 13.82
N GLU A 69 -7.31 3.44 13.80
CA GLU A 69 -7.07 2.04 14.17
C GLU A 69 -6.02 1.38 13.27
N THR A 70 -6.20 1.45 11.94
CA THR A 70 -5.29 0.82 10.98
C THR A 70 -3.89 1.43 11.05
N CYS A 71 -3.79 2.77 11.11
CA CYS A 71 -2.52 3.46 11.25
C CYS A 71 -1.81 3.12 12.57
N ALA A 72 -2.57 2.97 13.67
CA ALA A 72 -2.01 2.56 14.96
C ALA A 72 -1.44 1.14 14.90
N ILE A 73 -2.08 0.20 14.19
CA ILE A 73 -1.52 -1.14 13.97
C ILE A 73 -0.19 -1.05 13.21
N VAL A 74 -0.17 -0.31 12.10
CA VAL A 74 1.03 -0.19 11.25
C VAL A 74 2.21 0.45 11.98
N TYR A 75 1.97 1.48 12.79
CA TYR A 75 3.06 2.22 13.45
C TYR A 75 3.32 1.80 14.91
N GLY A 76 2.43 1.03 15.53
CA GLY A 76 2.59 0.55 16.91
C GLY A 76 2.95 1.68 17.88
N ASP A 77 3.97 1.50 18.67
CA ASP A 77 4.46 2.48 19.66
C ASP A 77 4.91 3.82 19.03
N HIS A 78 5.10 3.85 17.72
CA HIS A 78 5.51 5.07 17.01
C HIS A 78 4.35 5.90 16.48
N TYR A 79 3.09 5.44 16.62
CA TYR A 79 1.90 6.10 16.09
C TYR A 79 1.79 7.58 16.50
N GLU A 80 1.86 7.86 17.80
CA GLU A 80 1.75 9.23 18.31
C GLU A 80 2.90 10.15 17.84
N LYS A 81 4.10 9.59 17.73
CA LYS A 81 5.25 10.33 17.22
C LYS A 81 5.09 10.63 15.73
N LEU A 82 4.59 9.68 14.95
CA LEU A 82 4.28 9.88 13.54
C LEU A 82 3.29 11.03 13.37
N ARG A 83 2.14 10.97 14.07
CA ARG A 83 1.08 11.98 13.99
C ARG A 83 1.62 13.39 14.26
N ARG A 84 2.42 13.56 15.31
CA ARG A 84 3.08 14.84 15.61
C ARG A 84 4.01 15.27 14.48
N ASN A 85 4.89 14.40 14.04
CA ASN A 85 5.87 14.72 12.99
C ASN A 85 5.21 15.13 11.67
N ILE A 86 4.12 14.46 11.28
CA ILE A 86 3.39 14.81 10.03
C ILE A 86 2.62 16.13 10.22
N ARG A 87 2.00 16.34 11.38
CA ARG A 87 1.29 17.59 11.70
C ARG A 87 2.24 18.80 11.72
N ASP A 88 3.48 18.60 12.17
CA ASP A 88 4.53 19.63 12.15
C ASP A 88 4.97 20.01 10.73
N LEU A 89 4.82 19.08 9.76
CA LEU A 89 4.98 19.43 8.34
C LEU A 89 3.80 20.23 7.81
N HIS A 90 2.58 19.75 8.04
CA HIS A 90 1.34 20.45 7.74
C HIS A 90 0.13 19.73 8.36
N PRO A 91 -0.78 20.42 9.08
CA PRO A 91 -1.94 19.78 9.71
C PRO A 91 -2.83 19.00 8.73
N ALA A 92 -3.00 19.49 7.50
CA ALA A 92 -3.79 18.80 6.49
C ALA A 92 -3.17 17.47 6.05
N LEU A 93 -1.84 17.34 6.07
CA LEU A 93 -1.20 16.07 5.74
C LEU A 93 -1.48 15.01 6.81
N ASP A 94 -1.51 15.38 8.09
CA ASP A 94 -1.89 14.48 9.18
C ASP A 94 -3.34 14.01 9.02
N GLU A 95 -4.24 14.93 8.72
CA GLU A 95 -5.65 14.62 8.50
C GLU A 95 -5.87 13.71 7.28
N TRP A 96 -5.28 14.05 6.13
CA TRP A 96 -5.42 13.27 4.91
C TRP A 96 -4.76 11.90 5.00
N MET A 97 -3.64 11.79 5.70
CA MET A 97 -3.00 10.49 5.96
C MET A 97 -3.98 9.56 6.68
N ILE A 98 -4.67 10.04 7.70
CA ILE A 98 -5.61 9.23 8.48
C ILE A 98 -6.88 8.96 7.68
N VAL A 99 -7.53 10.00 7.17
CA VAL A 99 -8.86 9.85 6.57
C VAL A 99 -8.77 9.24 5.18
N ASP A 100 -7.96 9.81 4.29
CA ASP A 100 -7.88 9.35 2.90
C ASP A 100 -6.93 8.14 2.74
N GLY A 101 -5.78 8.17 3.41
CA GLY A 101 -4.78 7.10 3.30
C GLY A 101 -5.24 5.84 4.01
N TYR A 102 -5.25 5.88 5.33
CA TYR A 102 -5.55 4.69 6.15
C TYR A 102 -7.05 4.38 6.20
N GLY A 103 -7.92 5.37 6.38
CA GLY A 103 -9.35 5.15 6.54
C GLY A 103 -10.09 4.78 5.26
N LYS A 104 -9.93 5.59 4.22
CA LYS A 104 -10.61 5.38 2.95
C LYS A 104 -10.03 4.25 2.12
N VAL A 105 -8.72 4.01 2.19
CA VAL A 105 -8.03 3.12 1.26
C VAL A 105 -7.45 1.89 1.95
N LEU A 106 -6.56 2.06 2.93
CA LEU A 106 -5.82 0.94 3.50
C LEU A 106 -6.65 0.07 4.46
N SER A 107 -7.78 0.57 4.97
CA SER A 107 -8.73 -0.18 5.78
C SER A 107 -9.90 -0.79 4.99
N ARG A 108 -9.91 -0.67 3.65
CA ARG A 108 -10.98 -1.24 2.82
C ARG A 108 -11.00 -2.77 2.92
N PRO A 109 -12.20 -3.40 2.85
CA PRO A 109 -12.32 -4.85 2.75
C PRO A 109 -11.74 -5.39 1.42
N GLY A 110 -11.75 -6.70 1.24
CA GLY A 110 -11.32 -7.38 0.01
C GLY A 110 -9.84 -7.76 -0.02
N VAL A 111 -8.99 -7.05 0.74
CA VAL A 111 -7.57 -7.39 0.93
C VAL A 111 -7.19 -7.13 2.39
N ASP A 112 -6.52 -8.08 3.01
CA ASP A 112 -6.05 -7.94 4.39
C ASP A 112 -4.89 -6.92 4.53
N LEU A 113 -4.66 -6.45 5.75
CA LEU A 113 -3.65 -5.42 6.02
C LEU A 113 -2.22 -5.90 5.70
N ARG A 114 -1.92 -7.20 5.90
CA ARG A 114 -0.62 -7.78 5.55
C ARG A 114 -0.34 -7.62 4.05
N THR A 115 -1.28 -8.03 3.23
CA THR A 115 -1.18 -7.92 1.77
C THR A 115 -1.11 -6.45 1.32
N ARG A 116 -1.89 -5.56 1.96
CA ARG A 116 -1.81 -4.12 1.68
C ARG A 116 -0.43 -3.56 1.99
N GLU A 117 0.17 -3.90 3.12
CA GLU A 117 1.52 -3.44 3.49
C GLU A 117 2.60 -4.00 2.54
N LEU A 118 2.51 -5.25 2.08
CA LEU A 118 3.40 -5.78 1.03
C LEU A 118 3.32 -4.95 -0.25
N CYS A 119 2.11 -4.56 -0.67
CA CYS A 119 1.90 -3.70 -1.84
C CYS A 119 2.43 -2.28 -1.62
N VAL A 120 2.31 -1.72 -0.40
CA VAL A 120 2.91 -0.42 -0.04
C VAL A 120 4.43 -0.48 -0.10
N VAL A 121 5.03 -1.53 0.44
CA VAL A 121 6.49 -1.77 0.36
C VAL A 121 6.94 -1.80 -1.10
N ALA A 122 6.24 -2.57 -1.96
CA ALA A 122 6.55 -2.63 -3.38
C ALA A 122 6.44 -1.25 -4.06
N ALA A 123 5.37 -0.52 -3.78
CA ALA A 123 5.14 0.81 -4.35
C ALA A 123 6.21 1.83 -3.91
N CYS A 124 6.59 1.83 -2.62
CA CYS A 124 7.64 2.69 -2.09
C CYS A 124 9.01 2.35 -2.68
N ALA A 125 9.34 1.06 -2.84
CA ALA A 125 10.59 0.61 -3.43
C ALA A 125 10.72 1.06 -4.89
N VAL A 126 9.71 0.81 -5.72
CA VAL A 126 9.70 1.19 -7.15
C VAL A 126 9.72 2.72 -7.33
N SER A 127 9.08 3.46 -6.42
CA SER A 127 9.03 4.93 -6.47
C SER A 127 10.24 5.62 -5.86
N GLY A 128 11.22 4.87 -5.32
CA GLY A 128 12.42 5.42 -4.70
C GLY A 128 12.16 6.15 -3.37
N GLN A 129 11.04 5.87 -2.69
CA GLN A 129 10.62 6.54 -1.46
C GLN A 129 11.23 5.85 -0.23
N GLN A 130 12.56 5.97 -0.06
CA GLN A 130 13.31 5.21 0.93
C GLN A 130 12.86 5.45 2.39
N ARG A 131 12.42 6.67 2.74
CA ARG A 131 11.90 6.97 4.09
C ARG A 131 10.61 6.21 4.37
N GLN A 132 9.67 6.25 3.42
CA GLN A 132 8.39 5.53 3.52
C GLN A 132 8.63 4.02 3.49
N LEU A 133 9.52 3.54 2.63
CA LEU A 133 9.92 2.13 2.58
C LEU A 133 10.42 1.64 3.94
N HIS A 134 11.28 2.41 4.62
CA HIS A 134 11.75 2.09 5.97
C HIS A 134 10.59 1.97 6.97
N SER A 135 9.68 2.95 6.97
CA SER A 135 8.52 2.94 7.86
C SER A 135 7.59 1.76 7.59
N HIS A 136 7.35 1.45 6.30
CA HIS A 136 6.47 0.35 5.92
C HIS A 136 7.10 -1.04 6.03
N PHE A 137 8.44 -1.17 6.11
CA PHE A 137 9.04 -2.42 6.57
C PHE A 137 8.66 -2.72 8.03
N HIS A 138 8.72 -1.74 8.92
CA HIS A 138 8.22 -1.89 10.29
C HIS A 138 6.71 -2.13 10.31
N GLY A 139 5.95 -1.37 9.53
CA GLY A 139 4.50 -1.51 9.42
C GLY A 139 4.06 -2.89 8.97
N ALA A 140 4.72 -3.44 7.97
CA ALA A 140 4.46 -4.80 7.48
C ALA A 140 4.77 -5.85 8.56
N LEU A 141 5.89 -5.73 9.27
CA LEU A 141 6.19 -6.61 10.41
C LEU A 141 5.14 -6.50 11.50
N ASN A 142 4.69 -5.29 11.85
CA ASN A 142 3.62 -5.06 12.82
C ASN A 142 2.27 -5.65 12.35
N ALA A 143 2.02 -5.65 11.04
CA ALA A 143 0.85 -6.30 10.45
C ALA A 143 0.99 -7.84 10.33
N GLY A 144 2.09 -8.43 10.81
CA GLY A 144 2.33 -9.87 10.82
C GLY A 144 2.99 -10.43 9.56
N VAL A 145 3.56 -9.59 8.72
CA VAL A 145 4.41 -10.02 7.58
C VAL A 145 5.77 -10.46 8.11
N SER A 146 6.32 -11.53 7.58
CA SER A 146 7.67 -11.97 7.92
C SER A 146 8.75 -11.24 7.12
N ALA A 147 9.97 -11.18 7.66
CA ALA A 147 11.12 -10.66 6.92
C ALA A 147 11.41 -11.44 5.62
N GLY A 148 11.10 -12.74 5.59
CA GLY A 148 11.20 -13.57 4.39
C GLY A 148 10.25 -13.14 3.28
N GLU A 149 8.99 -12.83 3.60
CA GLU A 149 8.02 -12.30 2.66
C GLU A 149 8.43 -10.91 2.13
N LEU A 150 8.95 -10.04 2.99
CA LEU A 150 9.49 -8.74 2.57
C LEU A 150 10.70 -8.89 1.63
N SER A 151 11.57 -9.88 1.88
CA SER A 151 12.66 -10.19 0.96
C SER A 151 12.13 -10.68 -0.39
N ALA A 152 11.12 -11.55 -0.39
CA ALA A 152 10.49 -12.04 -1.62
C ALA A 152 9.86 -10.90 -2.45
N VAL A 153 9.26 -9.89 -1.80
CA VAL A 153 8.79 -8.69 -2.50
C VAL A 153 9.95 -7.98 -3.21
N LEU A 154 11.07 -7.75 -2.51
CA LEU A 154 12.25 -7.10 -3.13
C LEU A 154 12.83 -7.94 -4.28
N ASP A 155 12.79 -9.26 -4.16
CA ASP A 155 13.27 -10.17 -5.22
C ASP A 155 12.36 -10.09 -6.47
N ALA A 156 11.04 -10.01 -6.27
CA ALA A 156 10.07 -9.83 -7.36
C ALA A 156 10.22 -8.48 -8.10
N LEU A 157 10.86 -7.48 -7.48
CA LEU A 157 11.07 -6.15 -8.05
C LEU A 157 12.44 -5.97 -8.73
N THR A 158 13.24 -7.02 -8.86
CA THR A 158 14.64 -6.94 -9.34
C THR A 158 14.75 -6.29 -10.72
N ASP A 159 13.78 -6.52 -11.60
CA ASP A 159 13.74 -5.94 -12.95
C ASP A 159 13.14 -4.53 -13.01
N LEU A 160 12.57 -4.04 -11.90
CA LEU A 160 11.86 -2.76 -11.82
C LEU A 160 12.63 -1.66 -11.07
N ILE A 161 13.64 -2.03 -10.28
CA ILE A 161 14.47 -1.11 -9.49
C ILE A 161 15.96 -1.29 -9.84
N SER A 162 16.75 -0.25 -9.61
CA SER A 162 18.19 -0.32 -9.88
C SER A 162 18.88 -1.32 -8.95
N ARG A 163 19.99 -1.92 -9.41
CA ARG A 163 20.77 -2.87 -8.62
C ARG A 163 21.28 -2.22 -7.31
N ASP A 164 21.66 -0.95 -7.38
CA ASP A 164 22.17 -0.22 -6.22
C ASP A 164 21.06 0.06 -5.20
N ASP A 165 19.85 0.39 -5.66
CA ASP A 165 18.69 0.55 -4.80
C ASP A 165 18.31 -0.77 -4.15
N LEU A 166 18.28 -1.86 -4.91
CA LEU A 166 17.99 -3.19 -4.39
C LEU A 166 18.95 -3.58 -3.25
N VAL A 167 20.24 -3.34 -3.42
CA VAL A 167 21.25 -3.60 -2.39
C VAL A 167 20.96 -2.74 -1.13
N ARG A 168 20.67 -1.45 -1.32
CA ARG A 168 20.34 -0.55 -0.20
C ARG A 168 19.07 -0.98 0.53
N TYR A 169 18.03 -1.40 -0.20
CA TYR A 169 16.74 -1.81 0.40
C TYR A 169 16.88 -3.12 1.16
N ARG A 170 17.64 -4.09 0.67
CA ARG A 170 17.97 -5.31 1.41
C ARG A 170 18.74 -5.04 2.70
N GLN A 171 19.72 -4.11 2.67
CA GLN A 171 20.43 -3.69 3.87
C GLN A 171 19.51 -2.97 4.86
N LEU A 172 18.56 -2.18 4.35
CA LEU A 172 17.57 -1.51 5.18
C LEU A 172 16.64 -2.53 5.86
N LEU A 173 16.14 -3.51 5.11
CA LEU A 173 15.31 -4.59 5.65
C LEU A 173 16.05 -5.39 6.72
N GLN A 174 17.33 -5.74 6.51
CA GLN A 174 18.12 -6.45 7.51
C GLN A 174 18.21 -5.68 8.83
N LYS A 175 18.38 -4.34 8.79
CA LYS A 175 18.43 -3.52 10.00
C LYS A 175 17.08 -3.49 10.73
N VAL A 176 15.98 -3.46 10.01
CA VAL A 176 14.61 -3.44 10.57
C VAL A 176 14.26 -4.80 11.18
N ALA A 177 14.64 -5.90 10.55
CA ALA A 177 14.29 -7.26 10.99
C ALA A 177 15.02 -7.74 12.25
N VAL A 178 16.06 -7.02 12.70
CA VAL A 178 16.86 -7.36 13.92
C VAL A 178 16.42 -6.55 15.14
N GLN A 179 15.59 -5.54 14.97
CA GLN A 179 15.04 -4.73 16.06
C GLN A 179 13.77 -5.36 16.64
#